data_ae8f257e45cde94a92539042e2910582
#
_entry.id   ae8f257e45cde94a92539042e2910582
#
_cell.length_a   1.000
_cell.length_b   1.000
_cell.length_c   1.000
_cell.angle_alpha   90.00
_cell.angle_beta   90.00
_cell.angle_gamma   90.00
#
_symmetry.space_group_name_H-M   'P 1'
#
loop_
_entity.id
_entity.type
_entity.pdbx_description
1 polymer ?
#
loop_
_entity_poly.entity_id
_entity_poly.type
_entity_poly.pdbx_seq_one_letter_code
_entity_poly.pdbx_strand_id
1 'polypeptide(L)'
;MPLVREAVRMKVLPHTRSCFVCGEANPIGLKLRFHSDGRAVHAHFTPRPEHIGFKGVVHGGIIATLLDEIMVWACAVQTKQFAFCAEMNVRYLKSARPNEEVIATSELTANKRRLFEAKAELRNAAGEVLATATGKYIPISNTDATAMAADFVDDPRWVFETK
;
A
#
# COMPACT_ATOMS: atom_id res chain seq x y z
N MET A 1 -22.52 -5.56 -30.58
CA MET A 1 -22.91 -5.03 -29.26
C MET A 1 -21.65 -4.54 -28.57
N PRO A 2 -21.57 -3.29 -28.15
CA PRO A 2 -20.45 -2.88 -27.34
C PRO A 2 -20.54 -3.55 -25.98
N LEU A 3 -19.47 -4.27 -25.59
CA LEU A 3 -19.29 -4.78 -24.25
C LEU A 3 -19.31 -3.59 -23.31
N VAL A 4 -20.37 -3.44 -22.53
CA VAL A 4 -20.42 -2.52 -21.41
C VAL A 4 -19.37 -3.03 -20.43
N ARG A 5 -18.21 -2.35 -20.36
CA ARG A 5 -17.24 -2.57 -19.28
C ARG A 5 -17.98 -2.18 -18.01
N GLU A 6 -18.36 -3.18 -17.20
CA GLU A 6 -18.78 -2.90 -15.83
C GLU A 6 -17.74 -1.99 -15.18
N ALA A 7 -18.18 -0.86 -14.67
CA ALA A 7 -17.31 0.04 -13.94
C ALA A 7 -16.75 -0.73 -12.74
N VAL A 8 -15.45 -1.00 -12.75
CA VAL A 8 -14.76 -1.70 -11.67
C VAL A 8 -14.97 -0.89 -10.39
N ARG A 9 -15.71 -1.48 -9.44
CA ARG A 9 -16.05 -0.81 -8.19
C ARG A 9 -14.84 -0.83 -7.26
N MET A 10 -14.22 0.34 -7.04
CA MET A 10 -13.17 0.50 -6.05
C MET A 10 -13.71 0.27 -4.64
N LYS A 11 -13.02 -0.56 -3.87
CA LYS A 11 -13.32 -0.81 -2.45
C LYS A 11 -12.25 -0.17 -1.58
N VAL A 12 -12.68 0.52 -0.52
CA VAL A 12 -11.77 1.00 0.54
C VAL A 12 -11.32 -0.21 1.35
N LEU A 13 -10.01 -0.36 1.51
CA LEU A 13 -9.44 -1.42 2.33
C LEU A 13 -9.49 -1.05 3.82
N PRO A 14 -9.53 -2.03 4.73
CA PRO A 14 -9.48 -1.78 6.17
C PRO A 14 -8.21 -1.02 6.57
N HIS A 15 -8.29 -0.31 7.68
CA HIS A 15 -7.14 0.35 8.29
C HIS A 15 -7.08 0.02 9.78
N THR A 16 -5.93 0.30 10.40
CA THR A 16 -5.72 0.02 11.82
C THR A 16 -5.83 1.29 12.67
N ARG A 17 -5.71 1.12 13.99
CA ARG A 17 -5.60 2.24 14.94
C ARG A 17 -4.17 2.71 15.12
N SER A 18 -3.22 1.79 15.21
CA SER A 18 -1.86 2.08 15.65
C SER A 18 -0.80 2.13 14.54
N CYS A 19 -1.05 1.62 13.35
CA CYS A 19 -0.08 1.57 12.26
C CYS A 19 0.45 2.96 11.90
N PHE A 20 1.75 3.06 11.67
CA PHE A 20 2.39 4.30 11.22
C PHE A 20 1.85 4.77 9.86
N VAL A 21 1.47 3.86 8.97
CA VAL A 21 0.98 4.22 7.64
C VAL A 21 -0.52 4.54 7.64
N CYS A 22 -1.36 3.62 8.10
CA CYS A 22 -2.81 3.74 8.02
C CYS A 22 -3.52 3.99 9.36
N GLY A 23 -2.79 4.03 10.47
CA GLY A 23 -3.34 4.12 11.82
C GLY A 23 -4.02 5.44 12.11
N GLU A 24 -5.33 5.42 12.35
CA GLU A 24 -6.11 6.64 12.62
C GLU A 24 -5.73 7.31 13.94
N ALA A 25 -5.30 6.53 14.94
CA ALA A 25 -4.92 7.02 16.26
C ALA A 25 -3.42 7.29 16.41
N ASN A 26 -2.59 6.93 15.42
CA ASN A 26 -1.15 7.20 15.50
C ASN A 26 -0.88 8.70 15.26
N PRO A 27 -0.34 9.45 16.27
CA PRO A 27 -0.19 10.90 16.17
C PRO A 27 0.81 11.35 15.12
N ILE A 28 1.79 10.51 14.77
CA ILE A 28 2.79 10.79 13.73
C ILE A 28 2.52 10.03 12.43
N GLY A 29 1.40 9.30 12.36
CA GLY A 29 1.07 8.45 11.22
C GLY A 29 0.76 9.23 9.94
N LEU A 30 0.90 8.54 8.82
CA LEU A 30 0.63 9.11 7.49
C LEU A 30 -0.86 9.20 7.18
N LYS A 31 -1.71 8.46 7.91
CA LYS A 31 -3.18 8.44 7.79
C LYS A 31 -3.66 8.01 6.40
N LEU A 32 -2.93 7.15 5.74
CA LEU A 32 -3.27 6.69 4.40
C LEU A 32 -4.50 5.79 4.39
N ARG A 33 -5.21 5.82 3.27
CA ARG A 33 -6.29 4.89 2.94
C ARG A 33 -5.99 4.25 1.60
N PHE A 34 -6.15 2.93 1.57
CA PHE A 34 -5.91 2.13 0.40
C PHE A 34 -7.23 1.72 -0.24
N HIS A 35 -7.24 1.63 -1.55
CA HIS A 35 -8.39 1.24 -2.34
C HIS A 35 -8.00 0.12 -3.29
N SER A 36 -8.90 -0.81 -3.56
CA SER A 36 -8.64 -1.89 -4.50
C SER A 36 -9.77 -2.06 -5.51
N ASP A 37 -9.40 -2.36 -6.73
CA ASP A 37 -10.30 -2.80 -7.79
C ASP A 37 -10.46 -4.34 -7.83
N GLY A 38 -9.87 -5.05 -6.85
CA GLY A 38 -9.81 -6.50 -6.77
C GLY A 38 -8.53 -7.09 -7.37
N ARG A 39 -7.75 -6.33 -8.13
CA ARG A 39 -6.46 -6.72 -8.71
C ARG A 39 -5.32 -5.84 -8.22
N ALA A 40 -5.44 -4.55 -8.45
CA ALA A 40 -4.46 -3.56 -8.02
C ALA A 40 -4.92 -2.86 -6.73
N VAL A 41 -3.97 -2.29 -6.01
CA VAL A 41 -4.20 -1.43 -4.86
C VAL A 41 -3.70 -0.03 -5.19
N HIS A 42 -4.45 0.97 -4.79
CA HIS A 42 -4.19 2.38 -5.05
C HIS A 42 -4.23 3.20 -3.76
N ALA A 43 -3.40 4.21 -3.66
CA ALA A 43 -3.43 5.19 -2.58
C ALA A 43 -3.07 6.58 -3.08
N HIS A 44 -3.79 7.58 -2.59
CA HIS A 44 -3.48 8.99 -2.77
C HIS A 44 -2.79 9.49 -1.51
N PHE A 45 -1.71 10.20 -1.67
CA PHE A 45 -0.95 10.74 -0.55
C PHE A 45 -0.48 12.16 -0.86
N THR A 46 -0.73 13.07 0.05
CA THR A 46 -0.17 14.43 0.01
C THR A 46 0.82 14.56 1.17
N PRO A 47 2.13 14.49 0.90
CA PRO A 47 3.13 14.64 1.94
C PRO A 47 3.03 16.00 2.62
N ARG A 48 3.17 16.02 3.95
CA ARG A 48 3.20 17.24 4.74
C ARG A 48 4.63 17.82 4.82
N PRO A 49 4.80 19.09 5.22
CA PRO A 49 6.11 19.69 5.42
C PRO A 49 7.01 18.91 6.38
N GLU A 50 6.46 18.19 7.36
CA GLU A 50 7.20 17.36 8.32
C GLU A 50 7.79 16.08 7.71
N HIS A 51 7.38 15.72 6.51
CA HIS A 51 7.84 14.52 5.80
C HIS A 51 9.10 14.76 4.95
N ILE A 52 9.76 15.90 5.12
CA ILE A 52 10.94 16.23 4.33
C ILE A 52 12.22 15.55 4.83
N GLY A 53 13.13 15.28 3.88
CA GLY A 53 14.53 15.00 4.15
C GLY A 53 15.38 16.24 3.88
N PHE A 54 15.77 16.43 2.63
CA PHE A 54 16.35 17.72 2.21
C PHE A 54 15.25 18.78 2.03
N LYS A 55 15.61 20.05 2.19
CA LYS A 55 14.68 21.17 2.06
C LYS A 55 13.87 21.09 0.74
N GLY A 56 12.56 21.07 0.86
CA GLY A 56 11.64 21.00 -0.28
C GLY A 56 11.52 19.63 -0.94
N VAL A 57 12.11 18.58 -0.38
CA VAL A 57 12.06 17.21 -0.91
C VAL A 57 11.56 16.25 0.17
N VAL A 58 10.57 15.43 -0.18
CA VAL A 58 10.06 14.38 0.69
C VAL A 58 11.15 13.34 0.97
N HIS A 59 11.31 12.96 2.23
CA HIS A 59 12.30 11.96 2.62
C HIS A 59 12.05 10.61 1.92
N GLY A 60 13.12 10.02 1.37
CA GLY A 60 13.03 8.74 0.68
C GLY A 60 12.45 7.61 1.54
N GLY A 61 12.69 7.65 2.85
CA GLY A 61 12.10 6.70 3.79
C GLY A 61 10.58 6.80 3.89
N ILE A 62 9.98 7.99 3.73
CA ILE A 62 8.52 8.17 3.68
C ILE A 62 7.97 7.53 2.41
N ILE A 63 8.62 7.74 1.28
CA ILE A 63 8.24 7.10 0.01
C ILE A 63 8.37 5.57 0.10
N ALA A 64 9.47 5.07 0.67
CA ALA A 64 9.67 3.64 0.88
C ALA A 64 8.58 3.03 1.79
N THR A 65 8.20 3.74 2.86
CA THR A 65 7.13 3.32 3.77
C THR A 65 5.79 3.17 3.04
N LEU A 66 5.43 4.14 2.20
CA LEU A 66 4.21 4.08 1.40
C LEU A 66 4.24 2.90 0.42
N LEU A 67 5.37 2.71 -0.27
CA LEU A 67 5.53 1.63 -1.25
C LEU A 67 5.54 0.24 -0.59
N ASP A 68 6.08 0.12 0.61
CA ASP A 68 6.02 -1.12 1.38
C ASP A 68 4.58 -1.49 1.73
N GLU A 69 3.87 -0.60 2.37
CA GLU A 69 2.50 -0.86 2.83
C GLU A 69 1.55 -1.18 1.67
N ILE A 70 1.65 -0.46 0.55
CA ILE A 70 0.78 -0.74 -0.60
C ILE A 70 1.06 -2.09 -1.24
N MET A 71 2.32 -2.57 -1.20
CA MET A 71 2.67 -3.91 -1.66
C MET A 71 2.17 -5.00 -0.69
N VAL A 72 2.19 -4.76 0.62
CA VAL A 72 1.56 -5.65 1.61
C VAL A 72 0.07 -5.84 1.28
N TRP A 73 -0.64 -4.74 1.01
CA TRP A 73 -2.06 -4.81 0.64
C TRP A 73 -2.30 -5.48 -0.70
N ALA A 74 -1.43 -5.29 -1.69
CA ALA A 74 -1.53 -5.99 -2.98
C ALA A 74 -1.39 -7.51 -2.79
N CYS A 75 -0.48 -7.95 -1.93
CA CYS A 75 -0.37 -9.35 -1.54
C CYS A 75 -1.66 -9.83 -0.85
N ALA A 76 -2.14 -9.11 0.16
CA ALA A 76 -3.30 -9.52 0.95
C ALA A 76 -4.58 -9.64 0.13
N VAL A 77 -4.85 -8.70 -0.76
CA VAL A 77 -6.04 -8.72 -1.63
C VAL A 77 -6.05 -9.95 -2.54
N GLN A 78 -4.92 -10.31 -3.09
CA GLN A 78 -4.82 -11.41 -4.05
C GLN A 78 -4.68 -12.78 -3.39
N THR A 79 -3.89 -12.87 -2.30
CA THR A 79 -3.57 -14.16 -1.67
C THR A 79 -4.50 -14.51 -0.51
N LYS A 80 -5.25 -13.53 -0.02
CA LYS A 80 -6.07 -13.64 1.19
C LYS A 80 -5.25 -13.90 2.46
N GLN A 81 -3.99 -13.46 2.46
CA GLN A 81 -3.08 -13.57 3.59
C GLN A 81 -2.28 -12.28 3.76
N PHE A 82 -2.10 -11.85 5.01
CA PHE A 82 -1.11 -10.83 5.33
C PHE A 82 0.30 -11.41 5.27
N ALA A 83 1.26 -10.55 5.00
CA ALA A 83 2.67 -10.94 4.90
C ALA A 83 3.57 -9.81 5.43
N PHE A 84 4.75 -10.18 5.92
CA PHE A 84 5.81 -9.24 6.28
C PHE A 84 6.78 -9.05 5.14
N CYS A 85 7.27 -7.84 4.97
CA CYS A 85 8.34 -7.53 4.04
C CYS A 85 9.63 -8.24 4.48
N ALA A 86 10.18 -9.09 3.60
CA ALA A 86 11.48 -9.72 3.81
C ALA A 86 12.58 -8.99 3.06
N GLU A 87 12.26 -8.45 1.90
CA GLU A 87 13.21 -7.73 1.05
C GLU A 87 12.43 -6.71 0.21
N MET A 88 12.93 -5.51 0.11
CA MET A 88 12.38 -4.48 -0.75
C MET A 88 13.49 -3.74 -1.48
N ASN A 89 13.30 -3.50 -2.75
CA ASN A 89 14.18 -2.67 -3.57
C ASN A 89 13.40 -1.46 -4.06
N VAL A 90 13.87 -0.26 -3.77
CA VAL A 90 13.26 1.00 -4.21
C VAL A 90 14.21 1.74 -5.14
N ARG A 91 13.68 2.17 -6.27
CA ARG A 91 14.38 3.04 -7.20
C ARG A 91 13.72 4.42 -7.18
N TYR A 92 14.47 5.42 -6.80
CA TYR A 92 14.05 6.83 -6.82
C TYR A 92 14.46 7.45 -8.15
N LEU A 93 13.48 7.95 -8.92
CA LEU A 93 13.70 8.51 -10.26
C LEU A 93 13.60 10.03 -10.27
N LYS A 94 12.63 10.58 -9.50
CA LYS A 94 12.40 12.00 -9.34
C LYS A 94 11.95 12.31 -7.91
N SER A 95 12.21 13.53 -7.48
CA SER A 95 11.82 13.98 -6.13
C SER A 95 10.30 14.18 -6.02
N ALA A 96 9.73 13.71 -4.92
CA ALA A 96 8.41 14.13 -4.47
C ALA A 96 8.54 15.40 -3.62
N ARG A 97 7.53 16.26 -3.64
CA ARG A 97 7.52 17.53 -2.91
C ARG A 97 6.41 17.56 -1.86
N PRO A 98 6.63 18.23 -0.72
CA PRO A 98 5.55 18.49 0.23
C PRO A 98 4.40 19.26 -0.42
N ASN A 99 3.18 18.96 0.05
CA ASN A 99 1.93 19.57 -0.42
C ASN A 99 1.57 19.27 -1.89
N GLU A 100 2.32 18.41 -2.56
CA GLU A 100 1.96 17.92 -3.90
C GLU A 100 1.45 16.47 -3.80
N GLU A 101 0.26 16.21 -4.36
CA GLU A 101 -0.31 14.87 -4.33
C GLU A 101 0.52 13.90 -5.16
N VAL A 102 0.72 12.71 -4.60
CA VAL A 102 1.29 11.56 -5.29
C VAL A 102 0.31 10.38 -5.23
N ILE A 103 0.37 9.54 -6.25
CA ILE A 103 -0.49 8.36 -6.38
C ILE A 103 0.40 7.13 -6.43
N ALA A 104 0.18 6.21 -5.50
CA ALA A 104 0.84 4.92 -5.48
C ALA A 104 -0.09 3.84 -6.04
N THR A 105 0.47 2.91 -6.79
CA THR A 105 -0.24 1.74 -7.32
C THR A 105 0.62 0.51 -7.14
N SER A 106 0.02 -0.60 -6.76
CA SER A 106 0.72 -1.87 -6.53
C SER A 106 -0.07 -3.07 -7.04
N GLU A 107 0.65 -4.09 -7.47
CA GLU A 107 0.12 -5.38 -7.89
C GLU A 107 0.98 -6.52 -7.36
N LEU A 108 0.34 -7.66 -7.05
CA LEU A 108 1.02 -8.93 -6.84
C LEU A 108 1.62 -9.39 -8.17
N THR A 109 2.89 -9.81 -8.16
CA THR A 109 3.58 -10.32 -9.34
C THR A 109 3.79 -11.83 -9.30
N ALA A 110 3.91 -12.41 -8.10
CA ALA A 110 4.01 -13.87 -7.93
C ALA A 110 3.49 -14.33 -6.57
N ASN A 111 2.85 -15.49 -6.58
CA ASN A 111 2.46 -16.21 -5.37
C ASN A 111 3.14 -17.59 -5.39
N LYS A 112 4.19 -17.73 -4.59
CA LYS A 112 4.98 -18.98 -4.44
C LYS A 112 4.65 -19.71 -3.13
N ARG A 113 3.42 -19.56 -2.62
CA ARG A 113 2.90 -20.15 -1.37
C ARG A 113 3.58 -19.63 -0.10
N ARG A 114 4.91 -19.72 0.00
CA ARG A 114 5.72 -19.27 1.15
C ARG A 114 6.41 -17.94 0.92
N LEU A 115 6.30 -17.41 -0.28
CA LEU A 115 6.89 -16.14 -0.68
C LEU A 115 5.96 -15.47 -1.69
N PHE A 116 5.54 -14.26 -1.41
CA PHE A 116 4.82 -13.40 -2.35
C PHE A 116 5.78 -12.39 -2.94
N GLU A 117 5.59 -12.03 -4.18
CA GLU A 117 6.31 -10.93 -4.82
C GLU A 117 5.31 -9.89 -5.31
N ALA A 118 5.65 -8.64 -5.11
CA ALA A 118 4.83 -7.50 -5.53
C ALA A 118 5.70 -6.40 -6.13
N LYS A 119 5.07 -5.55 -6.92
CA LYS A 119 5.66 -4.33 -7.46
C LYS A 119 4.77 -3.14 -7.16
N ALA A 120 5.38 -1.98 -7.07
CA ALA A 120 4.67 -0.72 -6.89
C ALA A 120 5.35 0.41 -7.67
N GLU A 121 4.58 1.44 -7.97
CA GLU A 121 5.08 2.69 -8.51
C GLU A 121 4.40 3.89 -7.85
N LEU A 122 5.11 4.98 -7.81
CA LEU A 122 4.64 6.28 -7.33
C LEU A 122 4.67 7.28 -8.47
N ARG A 123 3.55 7.96 -8.70
CA ARG A 123 3.43 9.02 -9.71
C ARG A 123 2.99 10.33 -9.08
N ASN A 124 3.40 11.44 -9.70
CA ASN A 124 2.82 12.76 -9.39
C ASN A 124 1.48 12.96 -10.13
N ALA A 125 0.81 14.08 -9.87
CA ALA A 125 -0.47 14.42 -10.52
C ALA A 125 -0.36 14.59 -12.05
N ALA A 126 0.83 14.89 -12.59
CA ALA A 126 1.09 14.95 -14.02
C ALA A 126 1.32 13.56 -14.65
N GLY A 127 1.31 12.48 -13.85
CA GLY A 127 1.52 11.12 -14.34
C GLY A 127 2.98 10.70 -14.49
N GLU A 128 3.94 11.54 -14.07
CA GLU A 128 5.35 11.18 -14.10
C GLU A 128 5.68 10.18 -13.00
N VAL A 129 6.47 9.15 -13.33
CA VAL A 129 6.94 8.18 -12.34
C VAL A 129 8.04 8.79 -11.48
N LEU A 130 7.81 8.86 -10.17
CA LEU A 130 8.75 9.38 -9.18
C LEU A 130 9.61 8.29 -8.56
N ALA A 131 9.02 7.13 -8.30
CA ALA A 131 9.71 5.98 -7.74
C ALA A 131 9.04 4.67 -8.17
N THR A 132 9.81 3.59 -8.18
CA THR A 132 9.33 2.23 -8.37
C THR A 132 9.87 1.33 -7.28
N ALA A 133 9.15 0.28 -6.95
CA ALA A 133 9.61 -0.72 -5.98
C ALA A 133 9.23 -2.13 -6.41
N THR A 134 10.04 -3.09 -5.94
CA THR A 134 9.71 -4.51 -5.92
C THR A 134 9.95 -5.04 -4.53
N GLY A 135 9.16 -5.99 -4.08
CA GLY A 135 9.27 -6.55 -2.74
C GLY A 135 9.01 -8.05 -2.71
N LYS A 136 9.60 -8.70 -1.71
CA LYS A 136 9.36 -10.09 -1.34
C LYS A 136 8.77 -10.14 0.06
N TYR A 137 7.68 -10.86 0.20
CA TYR A 137 6.84 -10.87 1.39
C TYR A 137 6.63 -12.30 1.86
N ILE A 138 6.80 -12.52 3.16
CA ILE A 138 6.60 -13.84 3.79
C ILE A 138 5.24 -13.83 4.49
N PRO A 139 4.34 -14.79 4.15
CA PRO A 139 3.05 -14.90 4.82
C PRO A 139 3.20 -15.05 6.32
N ILE A 140 2.38 -14.33 7.08
CA ILE A 140 2.32 -14.46 8.55
C ILE A 140 1.48 -15.67 8.94
N SER A 141 1.74 -16.20 10.15
CA SER A 141 0.96 -17.31 10.69
C SER A 141 -0.48 -16.87 11.00
N ASN A 142 -1.41 -17.83 11.03
CA ASN A 142 -2.81 -17.56 11.43
C ASN A 142 -2.90 -17.01 12.86
N THR A 143 -2.01 -17.42 13.77
CA THR A 143 -1.95 -16.91 15.14
C THR A 143 -1.60 -15.43 15.15
N ASP A 144 -0.55 -15.03 14.39
CA ASP A 144 -0.14 -13.64 14.31
C ASP A 144 -1.20 -12.80 13.61
N ALA A 145 -1.82 -13.31 12.56
CA ALA A 145 -2.92 -12.64 11.85
C ALA A 145 -4.12 -12.37 12.78
N THR A 146 -4.45 -13.32 13.65
CA THR A 146 -5.52 -13.15 14.64
C THR A 146 -5.19 -12.04 15.63
N ALA A 147 -3.96 -12.00 16.14
CA ALA A 147 -3.52 -10.96 17.06
C ALA A 147 -3.53 -9.58 16.39
N MET A 148 -3.09 -9.48 15.14
CA MET A 148 -3.08 -8.23 14.37
C MET A 148 -4.49 -7.74 14.04
N ALA A 149 -5.45 -8.64 13.85
CA ALA A 149 -6.84 -8.29 13.53
C ALA A 149 -7.50 -7.43 14.60
N ALA A 150 -7.09 -7.54 15.87
CA ALA A 150 -7.61 -6.75 16.98
C ALA A 150 -7.33 -5.24 16.85
N ASP A 151 -6.30 -4.83 16.10
CA ASP A 151 -5.96 -3.43 15.88
C ASP A 151 -6.73 -2.79 14.71
N PHE A 152 -7.43 -3.57 13.90
CA PHE A 152 -8.23 -3.04 12.80
C PHE A 152 -9.48 -2.31 13.30
N VAL A 153 -9.80 -1.19 12.66
CA VAL A 153 -11.02 -0.41 12.93
C VAL A 153 -12.24 -1.16 12.41
N ASP A 154 -12.13 -1.69 11.19
CA ASP A 154 -13.14 -2.54 10.56
C ASP A 154 -12.65 -3.99 10.52
N ASP A 155 -13.58 -4.94 10.43
CA ASP A 155 -13.22 -6.35 10.34
C ASP A 155 -12.44 -6.63 9.05
N PRO A 156 -11.15 -7.00 9.13
CA PRO A 156 -10.34 -7.23 7.93
C PRO A 156 -10.75 -8.49 7.17
N ARG A 157 -11.55 -9.40 7.76
CA ARG A 157 -11.94 -10.67 7.14
C ARG A 157 -12.71 -10.49 5.85
N TRP A 158 -13.47 -9.39 5.69
CA TRP A 158 -14.20 -9.13 4.45
C TRP A 158 -13.29 -9.01 3.23
N VAL A 159 -12.03 -8.63 3.41
CA VAL A 159 -11.03 -8.58 2.31
C VAL A 159 -10.69 -9.99 1.83
N PHE A 160 -10.79 -10.96 2.74
CA PHE A 160 -10.38 -12.34 2.52
C PHE A 160 -11.56 -13.28 2.21
N GLU A 161 -12.79 -12.81 2.34
CA GLU A 161 -13.96 -13.61 1.99
C GLU A 161 -14.03 -13.77 0.46
N THR A 162 -14.05 -15.00 0.03
CA THR A 162 -14.42 -15.36 -1.35
C THR A 162 -15.94 -15.35 -1.45
N LYS A 163 -16.48 -14.63 -2.44
CA LYS A 163 -17.89 -14.75 -2.79
C LYS A 163 -18.14 -16.06 -3.52
#